data_8058fd50567f32607211a93f5083f8d0
#
_entry.id   8058fd50567f32607211a93f5083f8d0
#
_cell.length_a   1.000
_cell.length_b   1.000
_cell.length_c   1.000
_cell.angle_alpha   90.00
_cell.angle_beta   90.00
_cell.angle_gamma   90.00
#
_symmetry.space_group_name_H-M   'P 1'
#
loop_
_entity.id
_entity.type
_entity.pdbx_description
1 polymer ?
#
loop_
_entity_poly.entity_id
_entity_poly.type
_entity_poly.pdbx_seq_one_letter_code
_entity_poly.pdbx_strand_id
1 'polypeptide(L)'
;VDSAAAVASFAPGTHGEPFTVEALLQNCDDTEMGPSCTFYAEGARWVASFGYKSNDAALEYMKTLPVNAPMIVSGDQISMGDITVEAAVSKAEPGQRDAYADQRDAMQGDWVDESDAKSTLRVVGSEETASYDGQQTAVSVLGFADACPGGDSIGPVVWKQEMGGDPMDTPCFALLAVSPTRMELSYVGRGNTLVYVRP
;
A
#
# COMPACT_ATOMS: atom_id res chain seq x y z
N VAL A 1 -12.02 20.32 -10.20
CA VAL A 1 -11.58 19.02 -10.73
C VAL A 1 -10.62 19.30 -11.85
N ASP A 2 -9.32 19.20 -11.60
CA ASP A 2 -8.32 19.54 -12.60
C ASP A 2 -8.30 18.54 -13.75
N SER A 3 -8.72 19.04 -14.88
CA SER A 3 -8.78 18.35 -16.16
C SER A 3 -7.40 17.88 -16.68
N ALA A 4 -6.32 18.43 -16.11
CA ALA A 4 -4.97 18.23 -16.62
C ALA A 4 -4.38 16.85 -16.29
N ALA A 5 -4.73 16.29 -15.13
CA ALA A 5 -4.23 14.97 -14.71
C ALA A 5 -4.94 13.82 -15.43
N ALA A 6 -6.12 14.09 -15.99
CA ALA A 6 -6.92 13.11 -16.73
C ALA A 6 -6.49 12.93 -18.20
N VAL A 7 -5.54 13.75 -18.68
CA VAL A 7 -5.03 13.67 -20.06
C VAL A 7 -3.70 12.95 -20.07
N ALA A 8 -3.61 11.83 -20.78
CA ALA A 8 -2.36 11.09 -20.94
C ALA A 8 -1.31 11.92 -21.68
N SER A 9 -0.07 11.97 -21.16
CA SER A 9 1.03 12.71 -21.75
C SER A 9 1.76 11.97 -22.88
N PHE A 10 1.57 10.66 -22.96
CA PHE A 10 2.16 9.81 -24.00
C PHE A 10 1.25 8.62 -24.32
N ALA A 11 1.48 8.00 -25.46
CA ALA A 11 0.74 6.81 -25.89
C ALA A 11 1.19 5.57 -25.11
N PRO A 12 0.29 4.63 -24.78
CA PRO A 12 0.64 3.36 -24.16
C PRO A 12 1.74 2.61 -24.93
N GLY A 13 2.69 2.05 -24.21
CA GLY A 13 3.83 1.30 -24.78
C GLY A 13 5.00 2.17 -25.27
N THR A 14 4.99 3.48 -24.99
CA THR A 14 6.08 4.39 -25.39
C THR A 14 7.36 4.14 -24.58
N HIS A 15 7.24 3.76 -23.31
CA HIS A 15 8.36 3.65 -22.37
C HIS A 15 8.54 2.25 -21.77
N GLY A 16 7.58 1.35 -21.98
CA GLY A 16 7.60 0.00 -21.42
C GLY A 16 6.30 -0.73 -21.67
N GLU A 17 5.94 -1.70 -20.83
CA GLU A 17 4.68 -2.41 -20.93
C GLU A 17 3.52 -1.55 -20.41
N PRO A 18 2.48 -1.31 -21.21
CA PRO A 18 1.37 -0.45 -20.80
C PRO A 18 0.57 -1.07 -19.67
N PHE A 19 0.15 -0.25 -18.71
CA PHE A 19 -0.72 -0.64 -17.60
C PHE A 19 -1.84 0.36 -17.35
N THR A 20 -2.91 -0.11 -16.71
CA THR A 20 -3.93 0.69 -16.05
C THR A 20 -4.36 -0.07 -14.81
N VAL A 21 -4.17 0.51 -13.63
CA VAL A 21 -4.42 -0.15 -12.35
C VAL A 21 -5.25 0.73 -11.42
N GLU A 22 -6.07 0.09 -10.59
CA GLU A 22 -6.63 0.71 -9.40
C GLU A 22 -5.55 0.73 -8.31
N ALA A 23 -5.31 1.89 -7.74
CA ALA A 23 -4.19 2.13 -6.84
C ALA A 23 -4.59 2.92 -5.61
N LEU A 24 -3.78 2.79 -4.56
CA LEU A 24 -3.86 3.58 -3.35
C LEU A 24 -2.59 4.40 -3.20
N LEU A 25 -2.72 5.70 -3.04
CA LEU A 25 -1.57 6.57 -2.84
C LEU A 25 -0.88 6.24 -1.51
N GLN A 26 0.44 6.11 -1.53
CA GLN A 26 1.24 5.98 -0.31
C GLN A 26 1.82 7.33 0.12
N ASN A 27 2.64 7.92 -0.73
CA ASN A 27 3.23 9.25 -0.51
C ASN A 27 3.77 9.84 -1.80
N CYS A 28 4.00 11.14 -1.80
CA CYS A 28 4.82 11.82 -2.79
C CYS A 28 5.86 12.67 -2.08
N ASP A 29 7.11 12.55 -2.51
CA ASP A 29 8.24 13.30 -1.99
C ASP A 29 8.81 14.22 -3.07
N ASP A 30 9.24 15.42 -2.68
CA ASP A 30 9.99 16.30 -3.55
C ASP A 30 11.46 15.86 -3.56
N THR A 31 11.97 15.58 -4.74
CA THR A 31 13.38 15.28 -4.95
C THR A 31 14.07 16.40 -5.72
N GLU A 32 15.39 16.39 -5.80
CA GLU A 32 16.15 17.37 -6.62
C GLU A 32 15.74 17.34 -8.11
N MET A 33 15.16 16.23 -8.57
CA MET A 33 14.72 16.01 -9.95
C MET A 33 13.21 16.19 -10.14
N GLY A 34 12.49 16.68 -9.13
CA GLY A 34 11.03 16.81 -9.14
C GLY A 34 10.32 15.77 -8.24
N PRO A 35 8.98 15.72 -8.26
CA PRO A 35 8.21 14.83 -7.40
C PRO A 35 8.44 13.36 -7.75
N SER A 36 8.48 12.52 -6.70
CA SER A 36 8.46 11.07 -6.79
C SER A 36 7.28 10.56 -5.97
N CYS A 37 6.38 9.83 -6.60
CA CYS A 37 5.19 9.29 -5.93
C CYS A 37 5.26 7.77 -5.82
N THR A 38 4.90 7.26 -4.66
CA THR A 38 4.72 5.83 -4.38
C THR A 38 3.25 5.53 -4.22
N PHE A 39 2.78 4.46 -4.83
CA PHE A 39 1.43 3.95 -4.69
C PHE A 39 1.42 2.42 -4.67
N TYR A 40 0.36 1.83 -4.17
CA TYR A 40 0.17 0.38 -4.11
C TYR A 40 -0.95 -0.05 -5.05
N ALA A 41 -0.66 -1.03 -5.88
CA ALA A 41 -1.61 -1.66 -6.80
C ALA A 41 -1.21 -3.13 -7.02
N GLU A 42 -2.18 -4.01 -7.15
CA GLU A 42 -1.98 -5.44 -7.48
C GLU A 42 -0.96 -6.16 -6.57
N GLY A 43 -0.90 -5.78 -5.29
CA GLY A 43 0.02 -6.36 -4.32
C GLY A 43 1.47 -5.90 -4.42
N ALA A 44 1.78 -4.95 -5.29
CA ALA A 44 3.12 -4.41 -5.51
C ALA A 44 3.22 -2.94 -5.11
N ARG A 45 4.43 -2.53 -4.79
CA ARG A 45 4.82 -1.13 -4.57
C ARG A 45 5.24 -0.51 -5.90
N TRP A 46 4.51 0.50 -6.35
CA TRP A 46 4.78 1.22 -7.58
C TRP A 46 5.46 2.55 -7.28
N VAL A 47 6.50 2.88 -8.02
CA VAL A 47 7.24 4.15 -7.90
C VAL A 47 7.23 4.86 -9.23
N ALA A 48 6.71 6.08 -9.23
CA ALA A 48 6.71 6.99 -10.37
C ALA A 48 7.54 8.23 -10.05
N SER A 49 8.57 8.49 -10.82
CA SER A 49 9.47 9.62 -10.63
C SER A 49 9.42 10.56 -11.82
N PHE A 50 9.57 11.86 -11.58
CA PHE A 50 9.62 12.90 -12.59
C PHE A 50 10.67 12.61 -13.67
N GLY A 51 11.88 12.28 -13.27
CA GLY A 51 13.00 11.99 -14.20
C GLY A 51 12.83 10.73 -15.05
N TYR A 52 11.80 9.91 -14.79
CA TYR A 52 11.51 8.66 -15.51
C TYR A 52 10.32 8.77 -16.47
N LYS A 53 10.22 9.91 -17.16
CA LYS A 53 9.24 10.09 -18.25
C LYS A 53 7.77 10.13 -17.81
N SER A 54 7.51 10.24 -16.52
CA SER A 54 6.16 10.46 -16.00
C SER A 54 5.64 11.85 -16.36
N ASN A 55 4.31 11.97 -16.42
CA ASN A 55 3.61 13.23 -16.61
C ASN A 55 3.65 14.07 -15.34
N ASP A 56 4.25 15.24 -15.41
CA ASP A 56 4.33 16.18 -14.27
C ASP A 56 2.96 16.51 -13.68
N ALA A 57 1.97 16.76 -14.54
CA ALA A 57 0.62 17.07 -14.08
C ALA A 57 -0.03 15.91 -13.33
N ALA A 58 0.27 14.65 -13.71
CA ALA A 58 -0.22 13.47 -12.99
C ALA A 58 0.46 13.35 -11.63
N LEU A 59 1.78 13.55 -11.53
CA LEU A 59 2.50 13.51 -10.26
C LEU A 59 2.09 14.66 -9.33
N GLU A 60 1.94 15.87 -9.84
CA GLU A 60 1.44 17.01 -9.06
C GLU A 60 0.00 16.78 -8.56
N TYR A 61 -0.86 16.17 -9.38
CA TYR A 61 -2.19 15.76 -8.92
C TYR A 61 -2.09 14.74 -7.77
N MET A 62 -1.29 13.67 -7.93
CA MET A 62 -1.09 12.66 -6.88
C MET A 62 -0.61 13.29 -5.58
N LYS A 63 0.30 14.27 -5.66
CA LYS A 63 0.84 15.01 -4.52
C LYS A 63 -0.24 15.79 -3.72
N THR A 64 -1.36 16.15 -4.34
CA THR A 64 -2.47 16.83 -3.66
C THR A 64 -3.37 15.89 -2.87
N LEU A 65 -3.24 14.59 -3.07
CA LEU A 65 -4.11 13.59 -2.48
C LEU A 65 -3.62 13.14 -1.10
N PRO A 66 -4.52 12.78 -0.18
CA PRO A 66 -4.13 12.16 1.09
C PRO A 66 -3.63 10.72 0.89
N VAL A 67 -2.88 10.22 1.88
CA VAL A 67 -2.52 8.79 1.95
C VAL A 67 -3.79 7.92 1.89
N ASN A 68 -3.70 6.76 1.24
CA ASN A 68 -4.82 5.86 0.94
C ASN A 68 -5.87 6.41 -0.05
N ALA A 69 -5.63 7.57 -0.66
CA ALA A 69 -6.54 8.05 -1.70
C ALA A 69 -6.62 7.02 -2.84
N PRO A 70 -7.84 6.58 -3.20
CA PRO A 70 -8.01 5.67 -4.32
C PRO A 70 -7.83 6.42 -5.64
N MET A 71 -7.08 5.81 -6.55
CA MET A 71 -6.74 6.37 -7.86
C MET A 71 -6.88 5.30 -8.95
N ILE A 72 -7.08 5.74 -10.18
CA ILE A 72 -6.80 4.96 -11.39
C ILE A 72 -5.54 5.55 -12.00
N VAL A 73 -4.51 4.73 -12.13
CA VAL A 73 -3.20 5.15 -12.66
C VAL A 73 -2.92 4.40 -13.95
N SER A 74 -2.55 5.14 -14.99
CA SER A 74 -2.17 4.57 -16.29
C SER A 74 -0.78 5.04 -16.69
N GLY A 75 -0.07 4.20 -17.40
CA GLY A 75 1.29 4.48 -17.86
C GLY A 75 1.98 3.26 -18.45
N ASP A 76 3.29 3.28 -18.39
CA ASP A 76 4.13 2.16 -18.84
C ASP A 76 5.03 1.68 -17.70
N GLN A 77 5.07 0.37 -17.48
CA GLN A 77 5.99 -0.28 -16.56
C GLN A 77 7.39 -0.28 -17.18
N ILE A 78 8.35 0.33 -16.49
CA ILE A 78 9.74 0.43 -16.95
C ILE A 78 10.55 -0.78 -16.50
N SER A 79 10.42 -1.15 -15.22
CA SER A 79 11.11 -2.29 -14.64
C SER A 79 10.27 -2.91 -13.52
N MET A 80 10.57 -4.15 -13.17
CA MET A 80 9.96 -4.87 -12.07
C MET A 80 11.03 -5.59 -11.26
N GLY A 81 11.11 -5.27 -9.96
CA GLY A 81 11.86 -6.04 -8.95
C GLY A 81 10.94 -7.02 -8.22
N ASP A 82 11.37 -7.52 -7.06
CA ASP A 82 10.62 -8.55 -6.30
C ASP A 82 9.21 -8.07 -5.93
N ILE A 83 9.10 -6.88 -5.35
CA ILE A 83 7.80 -6.27 -4.97
C ILE A 83 7.68 -4.81 -5.43
N THR A 84 8.68 -4.27 -6.13
CA THR A 84 8.70 -2.87 -6.55
C THR A 84 8.68 -2.78 -8.07
N VAL A 85 7.76 -1.98 -8.57
CA VAL A 85 7.59 -1.67 -9.99
C VAL A 85 7.99 -0.20 -10.22
N GLU A 86 8.89 0.05 -11.14
CA GLU A 86 9.16 1.40 -11.65
C GLU A 86 8.22 1.71 -12.81
N ALA A 87 7.57 2.85 -12.76
CA ALA A 87 6.58 3.24 -13.74
C ALA A 87 6.81 4.65 -14.31
N ALA A 88 6.58 4.80 -15.60
CA ALA A 88 6.28 6.07 -16.23
C ALA A 88 4.77 6.29 -16.18
N VAL A 89 4.31 7.17 -15.31
CA VAL A 89 2.88 7.49 -15.19
C VAL A 89 2.49 8.50 -16.24
N SER A 90 1.57 8.15 -17.12
CA SER A 90 1.02 9.06 -18.14
C SER A 90 -0.19 9.83 -17.65
N LYS A 91 -0.99 9.23 -16.73
CA LYS A 91 -2.27 9.74 -16.28
C LYS A 91 -2.59 9.23 -14.89
N ALA A 92 -3.21 10.08 -14.06
CA ALA A 92 -3.79 9.71 -12.78
C ALA A 92 -5.18 10.35 -12.64
N GLU A 93 -6.16 9.58 -12.19
CA GLU A 93 -7.55 10.01 -12.03
C GLU A 93 -8.08 9.56 -10.66
N PRO A 94 -9.15 10.20 -10.14
CA PRO A 94 -9.82 9.72 -8.95
C PRO A 94 -10.33 8.29 -9.15
N GLY A 95 -10.03 7.42 -8.19
CA GLY A 95 -10.55 6.06 -8.10
C GLY A 95 -11.76 5.96 -7.16
N GLN A 96 -12.26 4.75 -6.97
CA GLN A 96 -13.32 4.46 -6.03
C GLN A 96 -12.78 3.77 -4.78
N ARG A 97 -13.41 4.00 -3.63
CA ARG A 97 -13.10 3.25 -2.40
C ARG A 97 -13.45 1.79 -2.61
N ASP A 98 -12.51 0.91 -2.29
CA ASP A 98 -12.72 -0.53 -2.32
C ASP A 98 -13.50 -1.03 -1.10
N ALA A 99 -13.82 -2.32 -1.08
CA ALA A 99 -14.59 -2.95 -0.01
C ALA A 99 -13.89 -2.96 1.35
N TYR A 100 -12.57 -2.75 1.38
CA TYR A 100 -11.72 -2.80 2.60
C TYR A 100 -11.27 -1.43 3.07
N ALA A 101 -11.73 -0.35 2.45
CA ALA A 101 -11.29 1.00 2.76
C ALA A 101 -11.53 1.38 4.22
N ASP A 102 -12.68 0.98 4.80
CA ASP A 102 -13.01 1.29 6.20
C ASP A 102 -12.09 0.55 7.17
N GLN A 103 -11.76 -0.72 6.90
CA GLN A 103 -10.83 -1.51 7.70
C GLN A 103 -9.40 -0.92 7.60
N ARG A 104 -8.97 -0.58 6.40
CA ARG A 104 -7.66 0.05 6.15
C ARG A 104 -7.54 1.37 6.89
N ASP A 105 -8.56 2.21 6.83
CA ASP A 105 -8.56 3.50 7.52
C ASP A 105 -8.54 3.33 9.04
N ALA A 106 -9.29 2.36 9.58
CA ALA A 106 -9.32 2.07 11.01
C ALA A 106 -7.97 1.52 11.54
N MET A 107 -7.20 0.82 10.69
CA MET A 107 -5.87 0.30 11.06
C MET A 107 -4.78 1.38 11.10
N GLN A 108 -4.98 2.56 10.52
CA GLN A 108 -3.95 3.60 10.46
C GLN A 108 -3.46 4.07 11.82
N GLY A 109 -2.16 4.40 11.92
CA GLY A 109 -1.52 5.00 13.11
C GLY A 109 -0.74 4.00 13.95
N ASP A 110 -0.48 4.37 15.22
CA ASP A 110 0.38 3.63 16.12
C ASP A 110 -0.42 2.63 16.98
N TRP A 111 0.17 1.46 17.19
CA TRP A 111 -0.39 0.35 17.94
C TRP A 111 0.64 -0.30 18.84
N VAL A 112 0.20 -0.81 19.98
CA VAL A 112 1.03 -1.53 20.97
C VAL A 112 0.39 -2.91 21.18
N ASP A 113 1.21 -3.96 21.20
CA ASP A 113 0.74 -5.31 21.54
C ASP A 113 0.26 -5.32 22.99
N GLU A 114 -0.97 -5.77 23.24
CA GLU A 114 -1.59 -5.80 24.56
C GLU A 114 -0.81 -6.69 25.55
N SER A 115 -0.14 -7.73 25.04
CA SER A 115 0.63 -8.69 25.84
C SER A 115 2.09 -8.32 26.02
N ASP A 116 2.66 -7.49 25.16
CA ASP A 116 4.05 -7.04 25.20
C ASP A 116 4.22 -5.59 24.75
N ALA A 117 4.27 -4.66 25.68
CA ALA A 117 4.39 -3.22 25.41
C ALA A 117 5.66 -2.81 24.65
N LYS A 118 6.65 -3.69 24.50
CA LYS A 118 7.83 -3.44 23.66
C LYS A 118 7.57 -3.70 22.19
N SER A 119 6.56 -4.49 21.85
CA SER A 119 6.14 -4.79 20.49
C SER A 119 5.16 -3.74 20.01
N THR A 120 5.54 -3.01 18.99
CA THR A 120 4.72 -1.92 18.42
C THR A 120 4.60 -2.04 16.92
N LEU A 121 3.49 -1.54 16.40
CA LEU A 121 3.23 -1.40 14.96
C LEU A 121 2.89 0.04 14.65
N ARG A 122 3.32 0.50 13.49
CA ARG A 122 2.87 1.74 12.89
C ARG A 122 2.37 1.47 11.49
N VAL A 123 1.12 1.81 11.23
CA VAL A 123 0.49 1.65 9.90
C VAL A 123 0.31 3.02 9.26
N VAL A 124 0.90 3.19 8.09
CA VAL A 124 0.76 4.39 7.27
C VAL A 124 0.45 3.96 5.84
N GLY A 125 -0.74 4.27 5.36
CA GLY A 125 -1.17 3.83 4.05
C GLY A 125 -1.28 2.30 3.97
N SER A 126 -0.59 1.72 3.01
CA SER A 126 -0.48 0.28 2.82
C SER A 126 0.81 -0.31 3.41
N GLU A 127 1.51 0.42 4.27
CA GLU A 127 2.75 -0.04 4.91
C GLU A 127 2.59 -0.19 6.42
N GLU A 128 3.14 -1.27 6.95
CA GLU A 128 3.26 -1.52 8.39
C GLU A 128 4.74 -1.57 8.76
N THR A 129 5.12 -0.74 9.72
CA THR A 129 6.44 -0.80 10.37
C THR A 129 6.29 -1.49 11.72
N ALA A 130 6.96 -2.63 11.88
CA ALA A 130 7.06 -3.32 13.17
C ALA A 130 8.33 -2.89 13.90
N SER A 131 8.22 -2.71 15.22
CA SER A 131 9.36 -2.38 16.08
C SER A 131 9.30 -3.17 17.37
N TYR A 132 10.48 -3.47 17.92
CA TYR A 132 10.63 -4.08 19.24
C TYR A 132 11.62 -3.27 20.09
N ASP A 133 11.20 -2.88 21.27
CA ASP A 133 11.99 -2.04 22.20
C ASP A 133 12.55 -0.76 21.53
N GLY A 134 11.73 -0.13 20.66
CA GLY A 134 12.07 1.07 19.90
C GLY A 134 12.97 0.84 18.67
N GLN A 135 13.36 -0.40 18.38
CA GLN A 135 14.15 -0.74 17.19
C GLN A 135 13.22 -1.27 16.09
N GLN A 136 13.28 -0.69 14.89
CA GLN A 136 12.54 -1.23 13.75
C GLN A 136 13.03 -2.65 13.40
N THR A 137 12.11 -3.59 13.31
CA THR A 137 12.39 -4.99 13.00
C THR A 137 11.99 -5.39 11.60
N ALA A 138 10.89 -4.84 11.08
CA ALA A 138 10.40 -5.13 9.74
C ALA A 138 9.58 -3.97 9.17
N VAL A 139 9.50 -3.90 7.85
CA VAL A 139 8.51 -3.11 7.11
C VAL A 139 7.78 -4.05 6.17
N SER A 140 6.46 -4.03 6.21
CA SER A 140 5.64 -4.91 5.38
C SER A 140 4.63 -4.12 4.57
N VAL A 141 4.35 -4.60 3.37
CA VAL A 141 3.20 -4.17 2.58
C VAL A 141 1.97 -4.92 3.06
N LEU A 142 0.88 -4.20 3.28
CA LEU A 142 -0.42 -4.75 3.66
C LEU A 142 -1.32 -4.90 2.43
N GLY A 143 -1.90 -6.08 2.26
CA GLY A 143 -2.95 -6.31 1.29
C GLY A 143 -4.20 -6.89 1.96
N PHE A 144 -5.37 -6.59 1.42
CA PHE A 144 -6.66 -7.04 1.94
C PHE A 144 -7.35 -7.95 0.92
N ALA A 145 -8.02 -8.97 1.39
CA ALA A 145 -8.78 -9.92 0.58
C ALA A 145 -9.92 -10.55 1.38
N ASP A 146 -10.79 -11.31 0.71
CA ASP A 146 -11.84 -12.09 1.37
C ASP A 146 -11.32 -13.42 1.95
N ALA A 147 -10.17 -13.90 1.45
CA ALA A 147 -9.57 -15.15 1.90
C ALA A 147 -8.04 -15.10 1.73
N CYS A 148 -7.33 -15.87 2.55
CA CYS A 148 -5.90 -16.11 2.37
C CYS A 148 -5.65 -17.02 1.16
N PRO A 149 -4.49 -16.88 0.47
CA PRO A 149 -4.10 -17.79 -0.59
C PRO A 149 -4.12 -19.24 -0.10
N GLY A 150 -4.88 -20.10 -0.79
CA GLY A 150 -5.00 -21.53 -0.45
C GLY A 150 -5.69 -21.85 0.88
N GLY A 151 -6.39 -20.89 1.48
CA GLY A 151 -6.99 -21.01 2.80
C GLY A 151 -8.52 -20.97 2.82
N ASP A 152 -9.09 -21.54 3.88
CA ASP A 152 -10.55 -21.61 4.13
C ASP A 152 -11.06 -20.44 5.01
N SER A 153 -10.31 -19.34 5.11
CA SER A 153 -10.72 -18.20 5.94
C SER A 153 -11.93 -17.50 5.35
N ILE A 154 -12.91 -17.23 6.19
CA ILE A 154 -14.14 -16.51 5.83
C ILE A 154 -14.07 -15.12 6.44
N GLY A 155 -14.20 -14.08 5.61
CA GLY A 155 -14.22 -12.69 6.03
C GLY A 155 -12.97 -11.92 5.61
N PRO A 156 -12.87 -10.65 5.97
CA PRO A 156 -11.71 -9.86 5.58
C PRO A 156 -10.43 -10.40 6.21
N VAL A 157 -9.43 -10.58 5.38
CA VAL A 157 -8.08 -10.94 5.80
C VAL A 157 -7.11 -9.83 5.42
N VAL A 158 -6.04 -9.71 6.19
CA VAL A 158 -4.88 -8.89 5.86
C VAL A 158 -3.67 -9.80 5.69
N TRP A 159 -3.04 -9.74 4.55
CA TRP A 159 -1.75 -10.39 4.32
C TRP A 159 -0.62 -9.36 4.41
N LYS A 160 0.54 -9.82 4.83
CA LYS A 160 1.72 -8.98 5.04
C LYS A 160 2.88 -9.52 4.23
N GLN A 161 3.39 -8.73 3.31
CA GLN A 161 4.61 -9.03 2.57
C GLN A 161 5.76 -8.20 3.11
N GLU A 162 6.73 -8.82 3.76
CA GLU A 162 7.91 -8.11 4.27
C GLU A 162 8.78 -7.60 3.12
N MET A 163 9.17 -6.32 3.18
CA MET A 163 10.08 -5.72 2.23
C MET A 163 11.48 -6.28 2.42
N GLY A 164 12.04 -6.88 1.36
CA GLY A 164 13.33 -7.58 1.40
C GLY A 164 13.28 -8.96 2.03
N GLY A 165 12.09 -9.44 2.42
CA GLY A 165 11.85 -10.82 2.86
C GLY A 165 11.67 -11.80 1.69
N ASP A 166 11.39 -13.07 2.03
CA ASP A 166 11.05 -14.09 1.03
C ASP A 166 9.67 -13.78 0.44
N PRO A 167 9.53 -13.57 -0.88
CA PRO A 167 8.24 -13.33 -1.53
C PRO A 167 7.22 -14.47 -1.34
N MET A 168 7.70 -15.68 -1.03
CA MET A 168 6.84 -16.84 -0.77
C MET A 168 6.34 -16.89 0.69
N ASP A 169 6.96 -16.13 1.60
CA ASP A 169 6.53 -16.04 3.00
C ASP A 169 5.64 -14.80 3.18
N THR A 170 4.35 -14.99 2.93
CA THR A 170 3.34 -13.93 3.05
C THR A 170 2.33 -14.31 4.14
N PRO A 171 2.63 -14.01 5.41
CA PRO A 171 1.72 -14.26 6.51
C PRO A 171 0.34 -13.64 6.27
N CYS A 172 -0.71 -14.40 6.56
CA CYS A 172 -2.09 -13.98 6.37
C CYS A 172 -2.84 -14.05 7.69
N PHE A 173 -3.60 -13.00 8.01
CA PHE A 173 -4.32 -12.85 9.26
C PHE A 173 -5.80 -12.60 8.98
N ALA A 174 -6.68 -13.31 9.65
CA ALA A 174 -8.08 -12.93 9.70
C ALA A 174 -8.23 -11.65 10.54
N LEU A 175 -8.87 -10.64 10.00
CA LEU A 175 -9.18 -9.39 10.70
C LEU A 175 -10.45 -9.61 11.52
N LEU A 176 -10.29 -10.00 12.80
CA LEU A 176 -11.43 -10.32 13.67
C LEU A 176 -12.20 -9.08 14.10
N ALA A 177 -11.46 -8.01 14.42
CA ALA A 177 -12.04 -6.73 14.79
C ALA A 177 -11.03 -5.60 14.56
N VAL A 178 -11.52 -4.44 14.18
CA VAL A 178 -10.76 -3.19 14.21
C VAL A 178 -11.70 -2.05 14.63
N SER A 179 -11.22 -1.28 15.60
CA SER A 179 -11.91 -0.11 16.14
C SER A 179 -10.90 1.02 16.35
N PRO A 180 -11.32 2.24 16.72
CA PRO A 180 -10.38 3.32 17.00
C PRO A 180 -9.36 3.03 18.11
N THR A 181 -9.63 2.06 18.99
CA THR A 181 -8.80 1.78 20.17
C THR A 181 -8.24 0.36 20.22
N ARG A 182 -8.75 -0.57 19.42
CA ARG A 182 -8.40 -2.00 19.51
C ARG A 182 -8.42 -2.66 18.14
N MET A 183 -7.42 -3.48 17.86
CA MET A 183 -7.31 -4.31 16.66
C MET A 183 -7.01 -5.76 17.06
N GLU A 184 -7.74 -6.70 16.48
CA GLU A 184 -7.57 -8.14 16.71
C GLU A 184 -7.32 -8.87 15.39
N LEU A 185 -6.19 -9.54 15.31
CA LEU A 185 -5.74 -10.32 14.15
C LEU A 185 -5.55 -11.78 14.57
N SER A 186 -6.08 -12.71 13.79
CA SER A 186 -5.81 -14.14 13.99
C SER A 186 -4.92 -14.68 12.88
N TYR A 187 -3.76 -15.21 13.23
CA TYR A 187 -2.85 -15.81 12.26
C TYR A 187 -3.47 -17.08 11.67
N VAL A 188 -3.81 -17.03 10.37
CA VAL A 188 -4.44 -18.15 9.68
C VAL A 188 -3.46 -19.33 9.57
N GLY A 189 -3.90 -20.51 10.02
CA GLY A 189 -3.08 -21.73 10.05
C GLY A 189 -2.30 -21.97 11.36
N ARG A 190 -2.17 -20.96 12.25
CA ARG A 190 -1.52 -21.12 13.57
C ARG A 190 -2.46 -20.89 14.74
N GLY A 191 -3.61 -20.24 14.52
CA GLY A 191 -4.63 -20.01 15.54
C GLY A 191 -4.27 -19.00 16.63
N ASN A 192 -3.14 -18.32 16.53
CA ASN A 192 -2.74 -17.29 17.48
C ASN A 192 -3.50 -16.00 17.20
N THR A 193 -4.08 -15.42 18.25
CA THR A 193 -4.71 -14.09 18.18
C THR A 193 -3.73 -13.05 18.68
N LEU A 194 -3.47 -12.04 17.88
CA LEU A 194 -2.70 -10.86 18.21
C LEU A 194 -3.66 -9.72 18.51
N VAL A 195 -3.47 -9.07 19.63
CA VAL A 195 -4.32 -7.97 20.07
C VAL A 195 -3.45 -6.72 20.23
N TYR A 196 -3.85 -5.69 19.54
CA TYR A 196 -3.17 -4.40 19.59
C TYR A 196 -4.13 -3.33 20.13
N VAL A 197 -3.58 -2.41 20.93
CA VAL A 197 -4.30 -1.26 21.49
C VAL A 197 -3.59 0.03 21.09
N ARG A 198 -4.30 1.14 21.13
CA ARG A 198 -3.65 2.45 20.95
C ARG A 198 -2.78 2.80 22.15
N PRO A 199 -1.60 3.41 21.93
CA PRO A 199 -0.72 3.86 23.00
C PRO A 199 -1.31 5.01 23.83
#